data_53072ad511e349c86a5a8e2fa77eff90
#
_entry.id   53072ad511e349c86a5a8e2fa77eff90
#
_cell.length_a   1.000
_cell.length_b   1.000
_cell.length_c   1.000
_cell.angle_alpha   90.00
_cell.angle_beta   90.00
_cell.angle_gamma   90.00
#
_symmetry.space_group_name_H-M   'P 1'
#
loop_
_entity.id
_entity.type
_entity.pdbx_description
1 polymer ?
#
loop_
_entity_poly.entity_id
_entity_poly.type
_entity_poly.pdbx_seq_one_letter_code
_entity_poly.pdbx_strand_id
1 'polypeptide(L)'
;MCFEFFNQLKSNHYLVIILMAISILTLSSKVTADEDVLAYPFNADSGKYWQYVSDRVMGGISDGKVILEQDGEMYYVRLTGNVSTANNGGFIQLRAGVSFANSEKDGKNLQGVRLNVRGNGETYYIHIRTNESWSPSDYYATTFKADADWKMIDLPFNKFERRWSKDSRLDPKKIRSFGIVAYGRDHISDISVSTLEFYY
;
A
#
# COMPACT_ATOMS: atom_id res chain seq x y z
N MET A 1 23.45 -69.44 14.58
CA MET A 1 22.78 -68.47 15.50
C MET A 1 23.33 -67.05 15.46
N CYS A 2 24.32 -66.70 14.67
CA CYS A 2 24.91 -65.37 14.60
C CYS A 2 24.51 -64.53 13.32
N PHE A 3 23.87 -65.20 12.34
CA PHE A 3 23.53 -64.53 11.04
C PHE A 3 22.13 -63.89 11.02
N GLU A 4 21.22 -64.31 11.87
CA GLU A 4 19.87 -63.72 11.93
C GLU A 4 19.78 -62.40 12.73
N PHE A 5 20.71 -62.25 13.68
CA PHE A 5 20.71 -61.04 14.52
C PHE A 5 21.15 -59.75 13.76
N PHE A 6 21.98 -59.90 12.72
CA PHE A 6 22.43 -58.77 11.92
C PHE A 6 21.38 -58.25 10.89
N ASN A 7 20.46 -59.14 10.46
CA ASN A 7 19.42 -58.74 9.52
C ASN A 7 18.29 -57.94 10.23
N GLN A 8 18.03 -58.22 11.47
CA GLN A 8 16.99 -57.51 12.23
C GLN A 8 17.42 -56.07 12.64
N LEU A 9 18.69 -55.84 12.87
CA LEU A 9 19.24 -54.50 13.17
C LEU A 9 19.25 -53.57 11.94
N LYS A 10 19.44 -54.12 10.73
CA LYS A 10 19.36 -53.30 9.48
C LYS A 10 17.93 -52.90 9.14
N SER A 11 16.94 -53.78 9.43
CA SER A 11 15.51 -53.45 9.16
C SER A 11 15.00 -52.31 10.03
N ASN A 12 15.43 -52.25 11.30
CA ASN A 12 14.98 -51.17 12.19
C ASN A 12 15.60 -49.81 11.88
N HIS A 13 16.82 -49.77 11.31
CA HIS A 13 17.43 -48.48 10.93
C HIS A 13 16.76 -47.85 9.69
N TYR A 14 16.32 -48.64 8.74
CA TYR A 14 15.58 -48.14 7.58
C TYR A 14 14.18 -47.63 7.97
N LEU A 15 13.53 -48.28 8.95
CA LEU A 15 12.21 -47.85 9.43
C LEU A 15 12.28 -46.53 10.18
N VAL A 16 13.34 -46.29 10.96
CA VAL A 16 13.56 -45.06 11.69
C VAL A 16 13.91 -43.88 10.73
N ILE A 17 14.70 -44.14 9.67
CA ILE A 17 15.05 -43.15 8.66
C ILE A 17 13.82 -42.77 7.81
N ILE A 18 12.94 -43.69 7.48
CA ILE A 18 11.69 -43.44 6.74
C ILE A 18 10.71 -42.62 7.62
N LEU A 19 10.61 -42.90 8.90
CA LEU A 19 9.76 -42.15 9.82
C LEU A 19 10.29 -40.73 10.10
N MET A 20 11.61 -40.49 10.09
CA MET A 20 12.17 -39.15 10.15
C MET A 20 12.01 -38.38 8.85
N ALA A 21 12.03 -39.04 7.68
CA ALA A 21 11.82 -38.38 6.40
C ALA A 21 10.34 -37.94 6.19
N ILE A 22 9.39 -38.64 6.79
CA ILE A 22 7.96 -38.29 6.70
C ILE A 22 7.57 -37.14 7.63
N SER A 23 8.32 -36.91 8.72
CA SER A 23 8.04 -35.80 9.65
C SER A 23 8.53 -34.42 9.19
N ILE A 24 9.28 -34.34 8.09
CA ILE A 24 9.76 -33.07 7.51
C ILE A 24 8.80 -32.51 6.43
N LEU A 25 7.79 -33.29 6.00
CA LEU A 25 6.96 -32.94 4.85
C LEU A 25 5.61 -32.27 5.18
N THR A 26 5.42 -31.76 6.40
CA THR A 26 4.12 -31.16 6.77
C THR A 26 4.20 -29.79 7.42
N LEU A 27 5.26 -29.01 7.15
CA LEU A 27 5.25 -27.57 7.46
C LEU A 27 5.22 -26.77 6.16
N SER A 28 4.26 -27.07 5.29
CA SER A 28 3.76 -26.08 4.35
C SER A 28 2.88 -25.13 5.14
N SER A 29 3.47 -24.08 5.68
CA SER A 29 2.71 -22.94 6.15
C SER A 29 1.91 -22.45 4.92
N LYS A 30 0.62 -22.79 4.88
CA LYS A 30 -0.32 -22.02 4.08
C LYS A 30 -0.19 -20.59 4.60
N VAL A 31 0.52 -19.74 3.87
CA VAL A 31 0.28 -18.32 3.89
C VAL A 31 -1.15 -18.20 3.39
N THR A 32 -2.10 -18.15 4.30
CA THR A 32 -3.45 -17.70 4.01
C THR A 32 -3.25 -16.26 3.57
N ALA A 33 -3.37 -16.02 2.25
CA ALA A 33 -3.62 -14.67 1.77
C ALA A 33 -4.80 -14.17 2.61
N ASP A 34 -4.63 -13.01 3.22
CA ASP A 34 -5.68 -12.35 3.99
C ASP A 34 -6.81 -12.07 2.99
N GLU A 35 -7.87 -12.90 3.00
CA GLU A 35 -8.99 -12.81 2.04
C GLU A 35 -9.80 -11.52 2.23
N ASP A 36 -9.43 -10.70 3.22
CA ASP A 36 -10.16 -9.51 3.63
C ASP A 36 -9.52 -8.21 3.14
N VAL A 37 -8.73 -8.24 2.07
CA VAL A 37 -8.05 -7.07 1.52
C VAL A 37 -8.33 -6.89 0.04
N LEU A 38 -8.67 -5.67 -0.37
CA LEU A 38 -8.69 -5.25 -1.77
C LEU A 38 -7.35 -4.60 -2.11
N ALA A 39 -6.44 -5.36 -2.70
CA ALA A 39 -5.09 -4.91 -3.02
C ALA A 39 -5.02 -4.26 -4.40
N TYR A 40 -4.26 -3.16 -4.50
CA TYR A 40 -3.81 -2.60 -5.76
C TYR A 40 -2.46 -3.22 -6.10
N PRO A 41 -2.33 -3.89 -7.25
CA PRO A 41 -1.09 -4.59 -7.58
C PRO A 41 0.06 -3.60 -7.79
N PHE A 42 1.22 -3.95 -7.25
CA PHE A 42 2.50 -3.31 -7.56
C PHE A 42 3.33 -4.30 -8.38
N ASN A 43 3.34 -4.11 -9.69
CA ASN A 43 4.04 -4.93 -10.68
C ASN A 43 4.54 -4.04 -11.83
N ALA A 44 5.12 -4.62 -12.87
CA ALA A 44 5.65 -3.90 -14.02
C ALA A 44 4.63 -2.98 -14.73
N ASP A 45 3.33 -3.26 -14.59
CA ASP A 45 2.25 -2.47 -15.20
C ASP A 45 1.74 -1.34 -14.30
N SER A 46 2.18 -1.25 -13.05
CA SER A 46 1.67 -0.30 -12.06
C SER A 46 1.84 1.16 -12.46
N GLY A 47 2.87 1.47 -13.26
CA GLY A 47 3.06 2.81 -13.80
C GLY A 47 1.90 3.33 -14.66
N LYS A 48 1.03 2.44 -15.17
CA LYS A 48 -0.16 2.81 -15.96
C LYS A 48 -1.30 3.36 -15.07
N TYR A 49 -1.33 3.00 -13.81
CA TYR A 49 -2.41 3.36 -12.86
C TYR A 49 -2.07 4.59 -12.04
N TRP A 50 -0.77 4.86 -11.83
CA TRP A 50 -0.30 5.95 -11.01
C TRP A 50 0.07 7.16 -11.85
N GLN A 51 -0.47 8.31 -11.50
CA GLN A 51 -0.26 9.57 -12.20
C GLN A 51 0.42 10.58 -11.28
N TYR A 52 1.41 11.28 -11.81
CA TYR A 52 1.94 12.49 -11.19
C TYR A 52 1.00 13.67 -11.45
N VAL A 53 0.65 14.39 -10.39
CA VAL A 53 -0.09 15.66 -10.49
C VAL A 53 0.55 16.67 -9.53
N SER A 54 0.74 17.91 -9.96
CA SER A 54 1.25 19.00 -9.13
C SER A 54 0.34 20.21 -9.19
N ASP A 55 0.62 21.19 -8.35
CA ASP A 55 -0.06 22.49 -8.32
C ASP A 55 0.12 23.32 -9.59
N ARG A 56 0.97 22.89 -10.51
CA ARG A 56 1.07 23.52 -11.86
C ARG A 56 -0.25 23.55 -12.62
N VAL A 57 -1.17 22.62 -12.35
CA VAL A 57 -2.53 22.62 -12.91
C VAL A 57 -3.36 23.84 -12.50
N MET A 58 -2.90 24.59 -11.49
CA MET A 58 -3.55 25.79 -10.98
C MET A 58 -2.61 27.00 -10.86
N GLY A 59 -1.46 26.95 -11.54
CA GLY A 59 -0.50 28.07 -11.60
C GLY A 59 0.62 28.03 -10.54
N GLY A 60 0.69 27.00 -9.70
CA GLY A 60 1.79 26.76 -8.79
C GLY A 60 3.10 26.42 -9.49
N ILE A 61 4.18 26.35 -8.75
CA ILE A 61 5.54 26.09 -9.27
C ILE A 61 6.20 24.85 -8.69
N SER A 62 5.49 24.05 -7.91
CA SER A 62 6.00 22.77 -7.43
C SER A 62 6.40 21.86 -8.59
N ASP A 63 7.50 21.12 -8.42
CA ASP A 63 8.06 20.26 -9.45
C ASP A 63 8.45 18.91 -8.91
N GLY A 64 8.33 17.87 -9.74
CA GLY A 64 8.66 16.53 -9.32
C GLY A 64 8.33 15.48 -10.37
N LYS A 65 8.43 14.23 -9.97
CA LYS A 65 8.15 13.06 -10.83
C LYS A 65 7.70 11.86 -10.02
N VAL A 66 7.05 10.94 -10.72
CA VAL A 66 6.72 9.60 -10.25
C VAL A 66 7.47 8.59 -11.12
N ILE A 67 8.14 7.65 -10.49
CA ILE A 67 8.89 6.59 -11.18
C ILE A 67 8.46 5.25 -10.58
N LEU A 68 8.25 4.25 -11.45
CA LEU A 68 8.16 2.85 -11.05
C LEU A 68 9.58 2.30 -10.91
N GLU A 69 9.90 1.78 -9.75
CA GLU A 69 11.19 1.17 -9.43
C GLU A 69 11.00 -0.26 -8.94
N GLN A 70 12.06 -1.05 -8.90
CA GLN A 70 12.07 -2.44 -8.45
C GLN A 70 13.30 -2.69 -7.57
N ASP A 71 13.08 -3.40 -6.45
CA ASP A 71 14.11 -3.88 -5.54
C ASP A 71 13.89 -5.38 -5.28
N GLY A 72 14.74 -6.23 -5.89
CA GLY A 72 14.49 -7.66 -5.95
C GLY A 72 13.17 -7.97 -6.67
N GLU A 73 12.26 -8.64 -5.99
CA GLU A 73 10.92 -8.97 -6.52
C GLU A 73 9.87 -7.89 -6.21
N MET A 74 10.21 -6.91 -5.37
CA MET A 74 9.29 -5.88 -4.92
C MET A 74 9.27 -4.69 -5.87
N TYR A 75 8.13 -4.43 -6.51
CA TYR A 75 7.87 -3.20 -7.25
C TYR A 75 7.36 -2.12 -6.30
N TYR A 76 7.76 -0.87 -6.55
CA TYR A 76 7.25 0.29 -5.83
C TYR A 76 7.21 1.52 -6.72
N VAL A 77 6.33 2.45 -6.41
CA VAL A 77 6.30 3.76 -7.04
C VAL A 77 6.96 4.78 -6.11
N ARG A 78 7.80 5.65 -6.67
CA ARG A 78 8.50 6.69 -5.93
C ARG A 78 8.08 8.07 -6.41
N LEU A 79 7.65 8.92 -5.50
CA LEU A 79 7.34 10.33 -5.72
C LEU A 79 8.48 11.17 -5.17
N THR A 80 9.15 11.93 -6.04
CA THR A 80 10.20 12.87 -5.65
C THR A 80 9.93 14.24 -6.22
N GLY A 81 10.38 15.29 -5.51
CA GLY A 81 10.29 16.66 -6.03
C GLY A 81 10.37 17.74 -4.97
N ASN A 82 10.22 18.98 -5.43
CA ASN A 82 10.19 20.16 -4.59
C ASN A 82 8.77 20.71 -4.50
N VAL A 83 8.22 20.76 -3.29
CA VAL A 83 6.97 21.44 -3.01
C VAL A 83 7.26 22.92 -2.74
N SER A 84 6.55 23.81 -3.40
CA SER A 84 6.62 25.26 -3.18
C SER A 84 5.21 25.83 -3.00
N THR A 85 5.05 26.65 -1.97
CA THR A 85 3.79 27.36 -1.69
C THR A 85 3.63 28.65 -2.50
N ALA A 86 4.64 29.04 -3.27
CA ALA A 86 4.58 30.21 -4.14
C ALA A 86 3.45 30.05 -5.19
N ASN A 87 2.91 31.20 -5.64
CA ASN A 87 1.82 31.28 -6.60
C ASN A 87 0.54 30.52 -6.18
N ASN A 88 0.24 30.49 -4.87
CA ASN A 88 -0.88 29.71 -4.30
C ASN A 88 -0.77 28.20 -4.58
N GLY A 89 0.44 27.70 -4.81
CA GLY A 89 0.76 26.28 -4.96
C GLY A 89 0.81 25.56 -3.62
N GLY A 90 1.59 24.50 -3.57
CA GLY A 90 1.92 23.78 -2.33
C GLY A 90 1.64 22.30 -2.37
N PHE A 91 1.67 21.63 -3.55
CA PHE A 91 1.60 20.19 -3.56
C PHE A 91 2.23 19.53 -4.80
N ILE A 92 2.72 18.32 -4.58
CA ILE A 92 2.90 17.28 -5.58
C ILE A 92 2.22 16.00 -5.09
N GLN A 93 1.69 15.19 -5.98
CA GLN A 93 0.99 13.97 -5.60
C GLN A 93 1.20 12.81 -6.57
N LEU A 94 1.17 11.63 -6.01
CA LEU A 94 0.99 10.35 -6.67
C LEU A 94 -0.49 10.00 -6.57
N ARG A 95 -1.20 9.84 -7.68
CA ARG A 95 -2.65 9.65 -7.72
C ARG A 95 -3.04 8.42 -8.52
N ALA A 96 -4.00 7.66 -8.01
CA ALA A 96 -4.65 6.56 -8.73
C ALA A 96 -6.19 6.68 -8.67
N GLY A 97 -6.84 6.17 -9.72
CA GLY A 97 -8.27 5.91 -9.69
C GLY A 97 -8.56 4.68 -8.84
N VAL A 98 -9.71 4.67 -8.17
CA VAL A 98 -10.19 3.53 -7.37
C VAL A 98 -11.55 3.12 -7.89
N SER A 99 -11.76 1.82 -8.10
CA SER A 99 -13.07 1.28 -8.47
C SER A 99 -13.30 -0.02 -7.69
N PHE A 100 -14.44 -0.10 -7.02
CA PHE A 100 -14.91 -1.30 -6.34
C PHE A 100 -15.95 -2.08 -7.16
N ALA A 101 -16.21 -1.68 -8.40
CA ALA A 101 -17.30 -2.22 -9.23
C ALA A 101 -17.23 -3.73 -9.48
N ASN A 102 -16.02 -4.32 -9.36
CA ASN A 102 -15.79 -5.76 -9.56
C ASN A 102 -15.39 -6.48 -8.28
N SER A 103 -15.48 -5.84 -7.11
CA SER A 103 -15.21 -6.54 -5.86
C SER A 103 -16.48 -7.22 -5.37
N GLU A 104 -16.42 -8.50 -5.01
CA GLU A 104 -17.54 -9.24 -4.43
C GLU A 104 -18.08 -8.59 -3.15
N LYS A 105 -17.23 -7.82 -2.48
CA LYS A 105 -17.54 -7.13 -1.23
C LYS A 105 -18.04 -5.69 -1.43
N ASP A 106 -18.14 -5.15 -2.67
CA ASP A 106 -18.71 -3.83 -3.03
C ASP A 106 -18.21 -2.65 -2.18
N GLY A 107 -17.02 -2.73 -1.60
CA GLY A 107 -16.52 -1.73 -0.66
C GLY A 107 -17.32 -1.64 0.65
N LYS A 108 -18.24 -2.57 0.90
CA LYS A 108 -18.98 -2.66 2.17
C LYS A 108 -18.01 -3.03 3.29
N ASN A 109 -18.18 -2.36 4.43
CA ASN A 109 -17.43 -2.65 5.65
C ASN A 109 -15.91 -2.42 5.59
N LEU A 110 -15.39 -1.79 4.52
CA LEU A 110 -14.00 -1.35 4.51
C LEU A 110 -13.73 -0.42 5.69
N GLN A 111 -12.68 -0.72 6.44
CA GLN A 111 -12.30 0.01 7.66
C GLN A 111 -11.24 1.06 7.41
N GLY A 112 -10.39 0.88 6.40
CA GLY A 112 -9.28 1.79 6.17
C GLY A 112 -8.41 1.42 4.98
N VAL A 113 -7.27 2.11 4.90
CA VAL A 113 -6.22 1.92 3.91
C VAL A 113 -4.94 1.48 4.60
N ARG A 114 -4.27 0.49 4.05
CA ARG A 114 -2.95 0.01 4.45
C ARG A 114 -1.94 0.32 3.37
N LEU A 115 -0.80 0.85 3.76
CA LEU A 115 0.30 1.21 2.89
C LEU A 115 1.61 0.64 3.41
N ASN A 116 2.48 0.13 2.52
CA ASN A 116 3.88 -0.10 2.84
C ASN A 116 4.71 1.03 2.24
N VAL A 117 5.35 1.84 3.09
CA VAL A 117 6.01 3.08 2.68
C VAL A 117 7.41 3.20 3.28
N ARG A 118 8.28 3.91 2.57
CA ARG A 118 9.51 4.50 3.11
C ARG A 118 9.70 5.89 2.53
N GLY A 119 10.45 6.77 3.22
CA GLY A 119 10.67 8.11 2.73
C GLY A 119 11.78 8.86 3.47
N ASN A 120 11.76 10.16 3.36
CA ASN A 120 12.80 11.05 3.90
C ASN A 120 12.47 11.63 5.29
N GLY A 121 11.57 10.99 6.05
CA GLY A 121 11.17 11.44 7.39
C GLY A 121 10.11 12.53 7.38
N GLU A 122 9.60 12.93 6.22
CA GLU A 122 8.59 13.95 6.07
C GLU A 122 7.18 13.45 6.36
N THR A 123 6.28 14.38 6.63
CA THR A 123 4.84 14.10 6.75
C THR A 123 4.17 14.22 5.40
N TYR A 124 3.44 13.18 5.04
CA TYR A 124 2.64 13.08 3.83
C TYR A 124 1.15 13.01 4.16
N TYR A 125 0.34 13.31 3.16
CA TYR A 125 -1.12 13.28 3.26
C TYR A 125 -1.68 12.17 2.37
N ILE A 126 -2.78 11.58 2.80
CA ILE A 126 -3.66 10.83 1.92
C ILE A 126 -4.84 11.73 1.58
N HIS A 127 -5.12 11.90 0.30
CA HIS A 127 -6.33 12.54 -0.18
C HIS A 127 -7.24 11.49 -0.85
N ILE A 128 -8.44 11.30 -0.32
CA ILE A 128 -9.48 10.45 -0.89
C ILE A 128 -10.58 11.35 -1.44
N ARG A 129 -10.93 11.16 -2.73
CA ARG A 129 -12.10 11.78 -3.33
C ARG A 129 -13.17 10.75 -3.57
N THR A 130 -14.40 11.18 -3.36
CA THR A 130 -15.59 10.37 -3.59
C THR A 130 -16.34 10.88 -4.82
N ASN A 131 -17.39 10.15 -5.26
CA ASN A 131 -18.29 10.63 -6.29
C ASN A 131 -19.11 11.87 -5.85
N GLU A 132 -19.11 12.20 -4.56
CA GLU A 132 -19.73 13.41 -4.00
C GLU A 132 -18.78 14.61 -3.95
N SER A 133 -17.50 14.42 -4.26
CA SER A 133 -16.53 15.52 -4.32
C SER A 133 -16.85 16.46 -5.48
N TRP A 134 -17.27 17.67 -5.16
CA TRP A 134 -17.75 18.67 -6.14
C TRP A 134 -16.63 19.48 -6.79
N SER A 135 -15.41 19.46 -6.22
CA SER A 135 -14.24 20.13 -6.75
C SER A 135 -12.95 19.32 -6.51
N PRO A 136 -11.86 19.62 -7.23
CA PRO A 136 -10.55 19.00 -6.97
C PRO A 136 -10.03 19.21 -5.54
N SER A 137 -10.45 20.29 -4.87
CA SER A 137 -10.07 20.60 -3.49
C SER A 137 -11.02 20.03 -2.45
N ASP A 138 -12.08 19.33 -2.85
CA ASP A 138 -13.00 18.65 -1.95
C ASP A 138 -12.57 17.17 -1.82
N TYR A 139 -11.92 16.85 -0.71
CA TYR A 139 -11.37 15.54 -0.42
C TYR A 139 -11.42 15.26 1.08
N TYR A 140 -11.35 13.99 1.43
CA TYR A 140 -11.06 13.52 2.77
C TYR A 140 -9.56 13.33 2.93
N ALA A 141 -9.00 13.73 4.06
CA ALA A 141 -7.56 13.66 4.30
C ALA A 141 -7.21 13.13 5.67
N THR A 142 -6.09 12.44 5.74
CA THR A 142 -5.34 12.12 6.96
C THR A 142 -3.85 12.22 6.67
N THR A 143 -3.01 12.18 7.71
CA THR A 143 -1.56 12.29 7.58
C THR A 143 -0.85 11.06 8.10
N PHE A 144 0.36 10.84 7.60
CA PHE A 144 1.31 9.87 8.11
C PHE A 144 2.74 10.35 7.89
N LYS A 145 3.68 9.77 8.65
CA LYS A 145 5.12 10.01 8.48
C LYS A 145 5.75 8.86 7.71
N ALA A 146 6.59 9.16 6.71
CA ALA A 146 7.35 8.17 5.97
C ALA A 146 8.82 8.20 6.42
N ASP A 147 9.20 7.28 7.29
CA ASP A 147 10.56 7.12 7.79
C ASP A 147 11.47 6.46 6.72
N ALA A 148 12.78 6.40 6.97
CA ALA A 148 13.77 5.90 5.98
C ALA A 148 13.61 4.40 5.68
N ASP A 149 13.12 3.62 6.63
CA ASP A 149 12.90 2.19 6.48
C ASP A 149 11.48 1.89 6.00
N TRP A 150 11.31 0.77 5.27
CA TRP A 150 10.00 0.28 4.89
C TRP A 150 9.14 -0.02 6.12
N LYS A 151 7.94 0.53 6.14
CA LYS A 151 7.00 0.37 7.24
C LYS A 151 5.57 0.24 6.72
N MET A 152 4.89 -0.78 7.23
CA MET A 152 3.45 -0.92 7.04
C MET A 152 2.71 0.06 7.96
N ILE A 153 1.78 0.83 7.41
CA ILE A 153 0.94 1.77 8.15
C ILE A 153 -0.53 1.53 7.83
N ASP A 154 -1.36 1.56 8.86
CA ASP A 154 -2.81 1.46 8.77
C ASP A 154 -3.45 2.81 9.05
N LEU A 155 -4.31 3.23 8.14
CA LEU A 155 -5.03 4.51 8.19
C LEU A 155 -6.54 4.24 8.19
N PRO A 156 -7.16 4.10 9.36
CA PRO A 156 -8.59 3.83 9.46
C PRO A 156 -9.42 5.03 8.97
N PHE A 157 -10.53 4.76 8.27
CA PHE A 157 -11.36 5.79 7.64
C PHE A 157 -11.96 6.79 8.63
N ASN A 158 -12.14 6.41 9.88
CA ASN A 158 -12.62 7.32 10.93
C ASN A 158 -11.62 8.44 11.31
N LYS A 159 -10.37 8.35 10.82
CA LYS A 159 -9.35 9.42 10.97
C LYS A 159 -9.27 10.36 9.77
N PHE A 160 -10.10 10.12 8.73
CA PHE A 160 -10.14 11.00 7.58
C PHE A 160 -11.16 12.12 7.79
N GLU A 161 -10.69 13.35 7.68
CA GLU A 161 -11.53 14.54 7.77
C GLU A 161 -11.77 15.14 6.39
N ARG A 162 -13.02 15.49 6.08
CA ARG A 162 -13.35 16.20 4.84
C ARG A 162 -12.92 17.66 4.97
N ARG A 163 -12.21 18.17 3.97
CA ARG A 163 -11.64 19.53 3.99
C ARG A 163 -12.67 20.63 4.28
N TRP A 164 -13.87 20.51 3.71
CA TRP A 164 -14.90 21.55 3.79
C TRP A 164 -16.07 21.22 4.71
N SER A 165 -16.08 20.02 5.31
CA SER A 165 -17.15 19.57 6.20
C SER A 165 -16.62 18.50 7.15
N LYS A 166 -16.15 18.90 8.32
CA LYS A 166 -15.52 18.00 9.30
C LYS A 166 -16.48 16.94 9.86
N ASP A 167 -17.79 17.19 9.85
CA ASP A 167 -18.80 16.26 10.34
C ASP A 167 -19.17 15.18 9.31
N SER A 168 -18.66 15.30 8.08
CA SER A 168 -18.95 14.34 7.01
C SER A 168 -18.05 13.11 7.13
N ARG A 169 -18.63 11.95 7.36
CA ARG A 169 -17.91 10.68 7.39
C ARG A 169 -17.63 10.17 5.96
N LEU A 170 -16.46 9.60 5.78
CA LEU A 170 -16.09 8.94 4.52
C LEU A 170 -16.95 7.69 4.33
N ASP A 171 -17.71 7.62 3.23
CA ASP A 171 -18.37 6.41 2.76
C ASP A 171 -17.44 5.67 1.80
N PRO A 172 -16.92 4.49 2.18
CA PRO A 172 -15.98 3.75 1.34
C PRO A 172 -16.53 3.38 -0.04
N LYS A 173 -17.82 3.13 -0.15
CA LYS A 173 -18.48 2.78 -1.42
C LYS A 173 -18.42 3.90 -2.47
N LYS A 174 -18.21 5.11 -2.02
CA LYS A 174 -18.19 6.31 -2.87
C LYS A 174 -16.79 6.72 -3.29
N ILE A 175 -15.75 6.03 -2.82
CA ILE A 175 -14.36 6.34 -3.16
C ILE A 175 -14.15 6.16 -4.67
N ARG A 176 -13.58 7.17 -5.31
CA ARG A 176 -13.23 7.17 -6.75
C ARG A 176 -11.75 7.41 -7.03
N SER A 177 -11.04 8.04 -6.12
CA SER A 177 -9.59 8.24 -6.28
C SER A 177 -8.88 8.36 -4.95
N PHE A 178 -7.63 7.95 -4.98
CA PHE A 178 -6.70 7.98 -3.87
C PHE A 178 -5.44 8.73 -4.29
N GLY A 179 -4.88 9.55 -3.41
CA GLY A 179 -3.64 10.27 -3.65
C GLY A 179 -2.74 10.28 -2.45
N ILE A 180 -1.45 10.07 -2.66
CA ILE A 180 -0.38 10.31 -1.68
C ILE A 180 0.23 11.64 -2.03
N VAL A 181 0.24 12.57 -1.08
CA VAL A 181 0.47 13.99 -1.34
C VAL A 181 1.54 14.54 -0.40
N ALA A 182 2.55 15.16 -0.98
CA ALA A 182 3.42 16.11 -0.30
C ALA A 182 2.76 17.48 -0.38
N TYR A 183 2.44 18.11 0.78
CA TYR A 183 1.47 19.20 0.80
C TYR A 183 1.76 20.27 1.87
N GLY A 184 1.40 21.52 1.53
CA GLY A 184 1.08 22.59 2.48
C GLY A 184 2.26 23.41 2.99
N ARG A 185 3.49 23.09 2.64
CA ARG A 185 4.71 23.85 2.97
C ARG A 185 5.80 23.60 1.95
N ASP A 186 6.81 24.46 1.94
CA ASP A 186 8.00 24.27 1.12
C ASP A 186 8.86 23.15 1.71
N HIS A 187 9.13 22.11 0.93
CA HIS A 187 9.98 20.97 1.33
C HIS A 187 10.36 20.10 0.14
N ILE A 188 11.40 19.29 0.34
CA ILE A 188 11.77 18.22 -0.60
C ILE A 188 10.95 16.97 -0.24
N SER A 189 10.25 16.43 -1.22
CA SER A 189 9.52 15.17 -1.13
C SER A 189 10.36 14.03 -1.66
N ASP A 190 10.39 12.92 -0.94
CA ASP A 190 10.92 11.64 -1.38
C ASP A 190 10.20 10.52 -0.62
N ILE A 191 9.26 9.87 -1.28
CA ILE A 191 8.47 8.78 -0.72
C ILE A 191 8.32 7.66 -1.73
N SER A 192 8.51 6.43 -1.28
CA SER A 192 8.30 5.18 -2.02
C SER A 192 7.13 4.41 -1.41
N VAL A 193 6.32 3.79 -2.26
CA VAL A 193 5.15 3.00 -1.86
C VAL A 193 5.13 1.70 -2.62
N SER A 194 5.08 0.56 -1.92
CA SER A 194 5.07 -0.79 -2.51
C SER A 194 3.77 -1.56 -2.29
N THR A 195 2.88 -1.04 -1.45
CA THR A 195 1.59 -1.66 -1.16
C THR A 195 0.52 -0.59 -0.97
N LEU A 196 -0.63 -0.81 -1.55
CA LEU A 196 -1.87 -0.09 -1.29
C LEU A 196 -3.00 -1.11 -1.18
N GLU A 197 -3.58 -1.20 -0.03
CA GLU A 197 -4.65 -2.13 0.29
C GLU A 197 -5.80 -1.41 1.01
N PHE A 198 -7.03 -1.80 0.70
CA PHE A 198 -8.20 -1.43 1.48
C PHE A 198 -8.60 -2.64 2.32
N TYR A 199 -8.57 -2.51 3.65
CA TYR A 199 -8.86 -3.61 4.58
C TYR A 199 -10.27 -3.50 5.18
N TYR A 200 -10.82 -4.68 5.54
CA TYR A 200 -12.15 -4.86 6.12
C TYR A 200 -12.12 -4.92 7.65
#